data_4293616888d438471477885fd94914d7
#
_entry.id   4293616888d438471477885fd94914d7
#
_cell.length_a   1.000
_cell.length_b   1.000
_cell.length_c   1.000
_cell.angle_alpha   90.00
_cell.angle_beta   90.00
_cell.angle_gamma   90.00
#
_symmetry.space_group_name_H-M   'P 1'
#
loop_
_entity.id
_entity.type
_entity.pdbx_description
1 polymer ?
#
loop_
_entity_poly.entity_id
_entity_poly.type
_entity_poly.pdbx_seq_one_letter_code
_entity_poly.pdbx_strand_id
1 'polypeptide(L)'
;MNIVVLISGNGSNLQAIIDACKTNKIKGTVRAVFSNKADAFGLERARQAGIATHTLIASAFDSREAYDRELIHEIDMYAPDVVVLAGFMRILSPAFVSHXXXXXXXX
;
A
#
# COMPACT_ATOMS: atom_id res chain seq x y z
N MET A 1 -2.19 -2.53 -15.43
CA MET A 1 -1.13 -2.87 -14.47
C MET A 1 -1.72 -2.96 -13.07
N ASN A 2 -1.15 -3.81 -12.26
CA ASN A 2 -1.62 -4.03 -10.90
C ASN A 2 -0.89 -3.11 -9.95
N ILE A 3 -1.64 -2.39 -9.11
CA ILE A 3 -1.09 -1.40 -8.19
C ILE A 3 -1.45 -1.80 -6.76
N VAL A 4 -0.48 -1.72 -5.87
CA VAL A 4 -0.70 -1.87 -4.43
C VAL A 4 -0.26 -0.57 -3.77
N VAL A 5 -1.07 -0.04 -2.85
CA VAL A 5 -0.79 1.24 -2.21
C VAL A 5 -0.60 1.05 -0.71
N LEU A 6 0.43 1.66 -0.16
CA LEU A 6 0.70 1.64 1.29
C LEU A 6 0.40 3.02 1.86
N ILE A 7 -0.37 3.08 2.93
CA ILE A 7 -0.79 4.34 3.55
C ILE A 7 -0.63 4.29 5.06
N SER A 8 -0.66 5.46 5.69
CA SER A 8 -0.67 5.55 7.15
C SER A 8 -1.78 6.43 7.70
N GLY A 9 -2.43 7.23 6.87
CA GLY A 9 -3.37 8.22 7.38
C GLY A 9 -4.57 8.46 6.50
N ASN A 10 -4.78 9.72 6.18
CA ASN A 10 -5.99 10.20 5.53
C ASN A 10 -6.28 9.56 4.18
N GLY A 11 -5.24 9.30 3.39
CA GLY A 11 -5.44 8.67 2.10
C GLY A 11 -5.83 9.63 0.99
N SER A 12 -5.53 10.92 1.14
CA SER A 12 -5.85 11.86 0.06
C SER A 12 -5.09 11.52 -1.21
N ASN A 13 -3.83 11.12 -1.09
CA ASN A 13 -3.07 10.70 -2.27
C ASN A 13 -3.62 9.39 -2.84
N LEU A 14 -4.06 8.49 -1.96
CA LEU A 14 -4.71 7.27 -2.42
C LEU A 14 -5.97 7.59 -3.21
N GLN A 15 -6.78 8.53 -2.72
CA GLN A 15 -7.99 8.92 -3.43
C GLN A 15 -7.67 9.43 -4.82
N ALA A 16 -6.61 10.23 -4.94
CA ALA A 16 -6.20 10.73 -6.25
C ALA A 16 -5.80 9.59 -7.19
N ILE A 17 -5.12 8.58 -6.66
CA ILE A 17 -4.74 7.43 -7.47
C ILE A 17 -5.98 6.65 -7.92
N ILE A 18 -6.92 6.43 -7.00
CA ILE A 18 -8.17 5.73 -7.33
C ILE A 18 -8.90 6.48 -8.44
N ASP A 19 -9.02 7.79 -8.29
CA ASP A 19 -9.73 8.59 -9.29
C ASP A 19 -9.02 8.57 -10.63
N ALA A 20 -7.69 8.61 -10.63
CA ALA A 20 -6.93 8.58 -11.87
C ALA A 20 -7.11 7.25 -12.60
N CYS A 21 -7.21 6.16 -11.85
CA CYS A 21 -7.46 4.86 -12.46
C CYS A 21 -8.88 4.79 -13.04
N LYS A 22 -9.86 5.37 -12.35
CA LYS A 22 -11.23 5.37 -12.84
C LYS A 22 -11.38 6.14 -14.13
N THR A 23 -10.62 7.22 -14.30
CA THR A 23 -10.71 8.05 -15.48
C THR A 23 -9.66 7.70 -16.53
N ASN A 24 -8.96 6.61 -16.33
CA ASN A 24 -7.93 6.10 -17.25
C ASN A 24 -6.75 7.04 -17.43
N LYS A 25 -6.55 7.97 -16.51
CA LYS A 25 -5.31 8.75 -16.51
C LYS A 25 -4.13 7.87 -16.15
N ILE A 26 -4.39 6.86 -15.31
CA ILE A 26 -3.42 5.80 -15.02
C ILE A 26 -4.03 4.52 -15.57
N LYS A 27 -3.28 3.84 -16.41
CA LYS A 27 -3.77 2.58 -16.99
C LYS A 27 -3.46 1.43 -16.05
N GLY A 28 -4.25 1.34 -15.00
CA GLY A 28 -4.02 0.32 -13.99
C GLY A 28 -5.19 0.18 -13.05
N THR A 29 -5.06 -0.77 -12.16
CA THR A 29 -6.07 -1.08 -11.17
C THR A 29 -5.42 -1.17 -9.80
N VAL A 30 -6.01 -0.48 -8.81
CA VAL A 30 -5.54 -0.63 -7.43
C VAL A 30 -6.10 -1.94 -6.89
N ARG A 31 -5.21 -2.91 -6.67
CA ARG A 31 -5.64 -4.25 -6.25
C ARG A 31 -5.82 -4.35 -4.74
N ALA A 32 -5.01 -3.61 -3.98
CA ALA A 32 -5.08 -3.68 -2.53
C ALA A 32 -4.46 -2.44 -1.91
N VAL A 33 -4.89 -2.14 -0.70
CA VAL A 33 -4.36 -1.03 0.09
C VAL A 33 -3.94 -1.59 1.44
N PHE A 34 -2.71 -1.28 1.85
CA PHE A 34 -2.18 -1.72 3.14
C PHE A 34 -1.92 -0.50 4.01
N SER A 35 -2.21 -0.62 5.30
CA SER A 35 -1.92 0.44 6.25
C SER A 35 -1.21 -0.12 7.47
N ASN A 36 -0.35 0.71 8.07
CA ASN A 36 0.26 0.35 9.34
C ASN A 36 -0.55 0.84 10.53
N LYS A 37 -1.72 1.43 10.27
CA LYS A 37 -2.61 1.93 11.33
C LYS A 37 -4.04 1.50 11.04
N ALA A 38 -4.68 0.90 12.04
CA ALA A 38 -6.03 0.39 11.86
C ALA A 38 -7.06 1.51 11.67
N ASP A 39 -6.77 2.69 12.18
CA ASP A 39 -7.70 3.81 12.13
C ASP A 39 -7.44 4.75 10.94
N ALA A 40 -6.63 4.34 9.99
CA ALA A 40 -6.35 5.20 8.84
C ALA A 40 -7.61 5.37 8.00
N PHE A 41 -8.00 6.63 7.77
CA PHE A 41 -9.19 6.92 6.99
C PHE A 41 -9.04 6.46 5.54
N GLY A 42 -7.82 6.39 5.05
CA GLY A 42 -7.59 5.89 3.70
C GLY A 42 -8.12 4.48 3.48
N LEU A 43 -8.18 3.66 4.54
CA LEU A 43 -8.77 2.33 4.42
C LEU A 43 -10.25 2.42 4.08
N GLU A 44 -10.94 3.40 4.65
CA GLU A 44 -12.36 3.60 4.34
C GLU A 44 -12.53 4.02 2.87
N ARG A 45 -11.66 4.88 2.38
CA ARG A 45 -11.70 5.27 0.97
C ARG A 45 -11.58 4.06 0.06
N ALA A 46 -10.66 3.14 0.41
CA ALA A 46 -10.46 1.94 -0.38
C ALA A 46 -11.68 1.03 -0.32
N ARG A 47 -12.26 0.87 0.87
CA ARG A 47 -13.45 0.04 1.02
C ARG A 47 -14.60 0.58 0.16
N GLN A 48 -14.80 1.88 0.16
CA GLN A 48 -15.86 2.49 -0.65
C GLN A 48 -15.63 2.31 -2.14
N ALA A 49 -14.38 2.14 -2.54
CA ALA A 49 -14.04 1.89 -3.94
C ALA A 49 -14.04 0.41 -4.29
N GLY A 50 -14.37 -0.46 -3.34
CA GLY A 50 -14.39 -1.90 -3.58
C GLY A 50 -13.02 -2.53 -3.64
N ILE A 51 -12.03 -1.92 -3.00
CA ILE A 51 -10.65 -2.40 -3.03
C ILE A 51 -10.35 -3.15 -1.74
N ALA A 52 -9.60 -4.25 -1.86
CA ALA A 52 -9.20 -5.03 -0.68
C ALA A 52 -8.33 -4.20 0.24
N THR A 53 -8.55 -4.31 1.55
CA THR A 53 -7.77 -3.58 2.54
C THR A 53 -7.13 -4.53 3.54
N HIS A 54 -5.94 -4.15 4.01
CA HIS A 54 -5.22 -4.92 5.01
C HIS A 54 -4.55 -3.98 5.99
N THR A 55 -4.44 -4.41 7.22
CA THR A 55 -3.77 -3.63 8.26
C THR A 55 -2.69 -4.49 8.91
N LEU A 56 -1.46 -3.99 8.93
CA LEU A 56 -0.36 -4.66 9.62
C LEU A 56 0.19 -3.71 10.67
N ILE A 57 0.01 -4.07 11.93
CA ILE A 57 0.41 -3.22 13.05
C ILE A 57 1.79 -3.66 13.54
N ALA A 58 2.71 -2.70 13.66
CA ALA A 58 4.09 -3.02 14.02
C ALA A 58 4.21 -3.73 15.36
N SER A 59 3.36 -3.38 16.32
CA SER A 59 3.45 -3.99 17.65
C SER A 59 3.11 -5.48 17.65
N ALA A 60 2.54 -5.99 16.58
CA ALA A 60 2.23 -7.42 16.48
C ALA A 60 3.45 -8.24 16.02
N PHE A 61 4.56 -7.59 15.74
CA PHE A 61 5.74 -8.25 15.18
C PHE A 61 6.95 -8.05 16.10
N ASP A 62 7.86 -9.03 16.10
CA ASP A 62 9.03 -8.99 16.97
C ASP A 62 10.08 -7.99 16.50
N SER A 63 10.13 -7.72 15.20
CA SER A 63 11.18 -6.85 14.67
C SER A 63 10.69 -6.18 13.40
N ARG A 64 11.44 -5.16 12.96
CA ARG A 64 11.14 -4.50 11.69
C ARG A 64 11.26 -5.50 10.54
N GLU A 65 12.28 -6.35 10.60
CA GLU A 65 12.46 -7.33 9.53
C GLU A 65 11.32 -8.31 9.45
N ALA A 66 10.78 -8.74 10.59
CA ALA A 66 9.62 -9.62 10.58
C ALA A 66 8.40 -8.92 9.97
N TYR A 67 8.21 -7.66 10.31
CA TYR A 67 7.11 -6.87 9.77
C TYR A 67 7.23 -6.77 8.24
N ASP A 68 8.42 -6.40 7.78
CA ASP A 68 8.62 -6.20 6.34
C ASP A 68 8.47 -7.51 5.58
N ARG A 69 8.93 -8.61 6.16
CA ARG A 69 8.79 -9.91 5.51
C ARG A 69 7.33 -10.28 5.32
N GLU A 70 6.52 -10.06 6.35
CA GLU A 70 5.09 -10.34 6.24
C GLU A 70 4.43 -9.40 5.25
N LEU A 71 4.81 -8.13 5.25
CA LEU A 71 4.26 -7.16 4.32
C LEU A 71 4.58 -7.56 2.87
N ILE A 72 5.81 -7.96 2.62
CA ILE A 72 6.20 -8.43 1.29
C ILE A 72 5.36 -9.63 0.88
N HIS A 73 5.19 -10.57 1.81
CA HIS A 73 4.42 -11.79 1.53
C HIS A 73 2.98 -11.45 1.14
N GLU A 74 2.35 -10.55 1.90
CA GLU A 74 0.97 -10.17 1.62
C GLU A 74 0.85 -9.41 0.30
N ILE A 75 1.79 -8.52 0.03
CA ILE A 75 1.78 -7.75 -1.20
C ILE A 75 1.97 -8.64 -2.41
N ASP A 76 2.87 -9.62 -2.31
CA ASP A 76 3.13 -10.52 -3.43
C ASP A 76 1.90 -11.31 -3.86
N MET A 77 0.96 -11.51 -2.94
CA MET A 77 -0.27 -12.25 -3.29
C MET A 77 -1.10 -11.52 -4.35
N TYR A 78 -0.87 -10.21 -4.51
CA TYR A 78 -1.60 -9.43 -5.51
C TYR A 78 -0.81 -9.24 -6.80
N ALA A 79 0.41 -9.78 -6.86
CA ALA A 79 1.27 -9.70 -8.05
C ALA A 79 1.34 -8.27 -8.61
N PRO A 80 1.75 -7.29 -7.80
CA PRO A 80 1.73 -5.91 -8.24
C PRO A 80 2.81 -5.61 -9.26
N ASP A 81 2.48 -4.74 -10.21
CA ASP A 81 3.49 -4.18 -11.11
C ASP A 81 4.19 -3.01 -10.46
N VAL A 82 3.48 -2.32 -9.55
CA VAL A 82 4.06 -1.19 -8.83
C VAL A 82 3.47 -1.11 -7.44
N VAL A 83 4.31 -0.72 -6.48
CA VAL A 83 3.87 -0.47 -5.11
C VAL A 83 4.07 1.01 -4.85
N VAL A 84 3.00 1.70 -4.48
CA VAL A 84 3.03 3.15 -4.25
C VAL A 84 2.98 3.44 -2.76
N LEU A 85 3.90 4.26 -2.29
CA LEU A 85 3.92 4.72 -0.91
C LEU A 85 3.18 6.06 -0.86
N ALA A 86 1.93 6.04 -0.48
CA ALA A 86 1.10 7.25 -0.48
C ALA A 86 0.92 7.75 0.96
N GLY A 87 1.95 8.41 1.46
CA GLY A 87 1.93 8.90 2.82
C GLY A 87 2.19 7.82 3.85
N PHE A 88 2.97 6.79 3.47
CA PHE A 88 3.30 5.71 4.38
C PHE A 88 4.40 6.15 5.34
N MET A 89 4.15 6.03 6.63
CA MET A 89 4.99 6.66 7.65
C MET A 89 6.04 5.72 8.25
N ARG A 90 6.17 4.51 7.76
CA ARG A 90 7.22 3.59 8.22
C ARG A 90 8.42 3.65 7.29
N ILE A 91 9.60 3.47 7.88
CA ILE A 91 10.82 3.32 7.10
C ILE A 91 10.95 1.85 6.70
N LEU A 92 10.98 1.60 5.41
CA LEU A 92 11.06 0.24 4.90
C LEU A 92 12.51 -0.24 4.87
N SER A 93 12.71 -1.53 5.13
CA SER A 93 14.05 -2.10 5.15
C SER A 93 14.63 -2.19 3.74
N PRO A 94 15.97 -2.28 3.63
CA PRO A 94 16.57 -2.50 2.31
C PRO A 94 16.05 -3.76 1.63
N ALA A 95 15.73 -4.79 2.39
CA ALA A 95 15.18 -6.02 1.81
C ALA A 95 13.85 -5.75 1.12
N PHE A 96 13.00 -4.92 1.74
CA PHE A 96 11.73 -4.57 1.12
C PHE A 96 11.96 -3.77 -0.16
N VAL A 97 12.83 -2.79 -0.09
CA VAL A 97 13.08 -1.92 -1.24
C VAL A 97 13.65 -2.73 -2.41
N SER A 98 14.51 -3.68 -2.13
CA SER A 98 15.08 -4.54 -3.19
C SER A 98 14.01 -5.44 -3.80
N HIS A 99 13.17 -5.95 -3.02
CA HIS A 99 12.12 -6.85 -3.52
C HIS A 99 11.07 -6.12 -4.33
N UNK A 100 10.59 -5.16 -3.85
CA UNK A 100 9.53 -4.39 -4.52
C UNK A 100 10.19 -3.30 -5.33
N UNK A 101 10.77 -3.63 -6.12
CA UNK A 101 11.49 -2.74 -6.97
C UNK A 101 10.71 -1.74 -7.71
N UNK A 102 9.68 -1.93 -7.79
CA UNK A 102 8.80 -1.03 -8.43
C UNK A 102 8.16 -0.16 -7.43
N UNK A 103 8.87 0.34 -6.76
CA UNK A 103 8.34 1.17 -5.74
C UNK A 103 8.29 2.60 -6.20
N UNK A 104 7.34 3.10 -5.93
CA UNK A 104 7.11 4.46 -6.29
C UNK A 104 6.88 5.22 -5.04
N UNK A 105 7.41 6.17 -4.89
CA UNK A 105 7.33 6.94 -3.69
C UNK A 105 6.55 8.16 -3.97
N UNK A 106 5.77 8.24 -3.34
CA UNK A 106 4.90 9.40 -3.40
C UNK A 106 4.79 9.94 -2.03
N UNK A 107 5.14 10.73 -1.96
CA UNK A 107 5.19 11.30 -0.67
C UNK A 107 4.17 12.17 -0.34
#